data_f710f6f5eb2a242137fc78c299008a8b
#
_entry.id   f710f6f5eb2a242137fc78c299008a8b
#
_cell.length_a   1.000
_cell.length_b   1.000
_cell.length_c   1.000
_cell.angle_alpha   90.00
_cell.angle_beta   90.00
_cell.angle_gamma   90.00
#
_symmetry.space_group_name_H-M   'P 1'
#
loop_
_entity.id
_entity.type
_entity.pdbx_description
1 polymer ?
#
loop_
_entity_poly.entity_id
_entity_poly.type
_entity_poly.pdbx_seq_one_letter_code
_entity_poly.pdbx_strand_id
1 'polypeptide(L)'
;MGEPLDPKKAFFYGQFVQAAYIMFRDPQGGDALRPEPAGIPDGWELGAWIHMSDFILNLKEPEFYGIVVHGIQDPDSRIIAIRGTEGAIEWIDDAAAIPIPFRQVPSAGRVATGFDTIYSSLKVVKRTLPREAELAAATPGAVAARESFSGSFAEQLDQLASSREATRGLAPSVTGRERQPRPTVVTGHSLGGALTTLFVMENSTKQKFDVATLCTFASPRVGNKEFARLFGLLPIDSWRIVNTLDLVPKLPPHIPVL
;
A
#
# COMPACT_ATOMS: atom_id res chain seq x y z
N MET A 1 -25.66 -0.68 1.50
CA MET A 1 -25.09 0.68 1.50
C MET A 1 -24.12 0.71 2.66
N GLY A 2 -22.81 0.98 2.39
CA GLY A 2 -21.82 1.11 3.46
C GLY A 2 -22.13 2.28 4.40
N GLU A 3 -21.57 2.26 5.60
CA GLU A 3 -21.73 3.37 6.54
C GLU A 3 -21.21 4.69 5.92
N PRO A 4 -21.81 5.83 6.28
CA PRO A 4 -21.32 7.12 5.82
C PRO A 4 -19.89 7.34 6.34
N LEU A 5 -19.09 8.02 5.53
CA LEU A 5 -17.71 8.38 5.90
C LEU A 5 -17.69 9.15 7.23
N ASP A 6 -16.96 8.63 8.20
CA ASP A 6 -16.60 9.41 9.39
C ASP A 6 -15.40 10.32 9.05
N PRO A 7 -15.57 11.65 9.05
CA PRO A 7 -14.48 12.59 8.76
C PRO A 7 -13.28 12.44 9.70
N LYS A 8 -13.48 11.99 10.93
CA LYS A 8 -12.40 11.76 11.91
C LYS A 8 -11.54 10.55 11.49
N LYS A 9 -12.20 9.48 11.02
CA LYS A 9 -11.48 8.31 10.47
C LYS A 9 -10.70 8.70 9.21
N ALA A 10 -11.31 9.47 8.30
CA ALA A 10 -10.62 9.94 7.12
C ALA A 10 -9.39 10.79 7.47
N PHE A 11 -9.53 11.75 8.38
CA PHE A 11 -8.42 12.55 8.86
C PHE A 11 -7.31 11.66 9.45
N PHE A 12 -7.69 10.71 10.29
CA PHE A 12 -6.73 9.78 10.90
C PHE A 12 -5.96 8.97 9.85
N TYR A 13 -6.62 8.42 8.83
CA TYR A 13 -5.94 7.69 7.76
C TYR A 13 -5.05 8.60 6.91
N GLY A 14 -5.46 9.84 6.69
CA GLY A 14 -4.66 10.86 6.00
C GLY A 14 -3.33 11.18 6.70
N GLN A 15 -3.26 11.06 8.02
CA GLN A 15 -2.03 11.30 8.78
C GLN A 15 -0.91 10.31 8.40
N PHE A 16 -1.23 9.06 8.07
CA PHE A 16 -0.24 8.07 7.63
C PHE A 16 0.29 8.37 6.22
N VAL A 17 -0.57 8.89 5.33
CA VAL A 17 -0.12 9.39 4.03
C VAL A 17 0.78 10.61 4.22
N GLN A 18 0.40 11.51 5.12
CA GLN A 18 1.21 12.69 5.47
C GLN A 18 2.56 12.27 6.07
N ALA A 19 2.60 11.25 6.93
CA ALA A 19 3.84 10.71 7.47
C ALA A 19 4.77 10.21 6.34
N ALA A 20 4.23 9.49 5.34
CA ALA A 20 5.02 9.07 4.18
C ALA A 20 5.59 10.25 3.39
N TYR A 21 4.86 11.36 3.26
CA TYR A 21 5.39 12.59 2.65
C TYR A 21 6.46 13.27 3.50
N ILE A 22 6.28 13.33 4.82
CA ILE A 22 7.28 13.90 5.75
C ILE A 22 8.58 13.12 5.65
N MET A 23 8.51 11.79 5.75
CA MET A 23 9.67 10.90 5.65
C MET A 23 10.38 10.99 4.28
N PHE A 24 9.65 11.22 3.20
CA PHE A 24 10.20 11.44 1.87
C PHE A 24 10.98 12.75 1.77
N ARG A 25 10.43 13.84 2.31
CA ARG A 25 11.03 15.18 2.21
C ARG A 25 12.19 15.40 3.17
N ASP A 26 12.15 14.72 4.31
CA ASP A 26 13.16 14.83 5.35
C ASP A 26 13.42 13.44 5.98
N PRO A 27 14.41 12.69 5.47
CA PRO A 27 14.71 11.35 5.95
C PRO A 27 15.29 11.29 7.37
N GLN A 28 15.47 12.41 8.08
CA GLN A 28 15.88 12.50 9.49
C GLN A 28 17.16 11.70 9.83
N GLY A 29 18.13 11.68 8.92
CA GLY A 29 19.39 10.95 9.09
C GLY A 29 19.37 9.50 8.61
N GLY A 30 18.20 8.97 8.19
CA GLY A 30 18.11 7.77 7.37
C GLY A 30 18.58 8.01 5.94
N ASP A 31 18.70 6.96 5.15
CA ASP A 31 18.92 7.12 3.71
C ASP A 31 17.57 7.43 3.00
N ALA A 32 17.65 7.92 1.76
CA ALA A 32 16.46 8.33 1.00
C ALA A 32 15.47 7.16 0.74
N LEU A 33 15.94 5.91 0.80
CA LEU A 33 15.11 4.71 0.64
C LEU A 33 14.56 4.21 1.96
N ARG A 34 15.28 4.43 3.07
CA ARG A 34 14.94 3.98 4.42
C ARG A 34 14.93 5.15 5.40
N PRO A 35 14.06 6.15 5.18
CA PRO A 35 13.97 7.29 6.07
C PRO A 35 13.59 6.85 7.50
N GLU A 36 14.10 7.57 8.50
CA GLU A 36 13.69 7.35 9.88
C GLU A 36 12.21 7.69 10.08
N PRO A 37 11.50 6.97 10.96
CA PRO A 37 10.09 7.22 11.21
C PRO A 37 9.83 8.64 11.69
N ALA A 38 9.00 9.37 10.96
CA ALA A 38 8.59 10.73 11.29
C ALA A 38 7.11 10.94 10.96
N GLY A 39 6.39 11.66 11.81
CA GLY A 39 4.99 12.01 11.59
C GLY A 39 4.01 10.83 11.68
N ILE A 40 4.45 9.65 12.11
CA ILE A 40 3.58 8.51 12.36
C ILE A 40 2.77 8.80 13.63
N PRO A 41 1.43 8.66 13.62
CA PRO A 41 0.59 8.87 14.79
C PRO A 41 0.99 8.00 15.98
N ASP A 42 0.80 8.53 17.20
CA ASP A 42 1.05 7.82 18.44
C ASP A 42 0.30 6.47 18.47
N GLY A 43 0.94 5.46 19.06
CA GLY A 43 0.40 4.11 19.13
C GLY A 43 0.68 3.25 17.89
N TRP A 44 1.40 3.77 16.89
CA TRP A 44 1.81 3.05 15.68
C TRP A 44 3.32 3.05 15.49
N GLU A 45 3.85 1.97 14.92
CA GLU A 45 5.26 1.83 14.61
C GLU A 45 5.49 1.44 13.14
N LEU A 46 6.58 1.90 12.56
CA LEU A 46 6.98 1.55 11.20
C LEU A 46 7.45 0.09 11.15
N GLY A 47 6.80 -0.72 10.32
CA GLY A 47 7.14 -2.11 10.09
C GLY A 47 7.89 -2.38 8.79
N ALA A 48 7.63 -1.57 7.76
CA ALA A 48 8.33 -1.68 6.49
C ALA A 48 8.22 -0.38 5.68
N TRP A 49 9.18 -0.20 4.78
CA TRP A 49 9.13 0.79 3.72
C TRP A 49 8.57 0.18 2.43
N ILE A 50 7.89 0.98 1.65
CA ILE A 50 7.43 0.63 0.30
C ILE A 50 8.25 1.45 -0.68
N HIS A 51 8.95 0.79 -1.58
CA HIS A 51 9.72 1.40 -2.65
C HIS A 51 9.00 1.20 -3.98
N MET A 52 9.27 2.08 -4.91
CA MET A 52 8.80 2.01 -6.28
C MET A 52 9.99 2.25 -7.22
N SER A 53 10.06 1.52 -8.32
CA SER A 53 10.99 1.79 -9.40
C SER A 53 10.17 2.25 -10.59
N ASP A 54 10.34 3.50 -10.99
CA ASP A 54 9.52 4.09 -12.04
C ASP A 54 10.31 4.29 -13.33
N PHE A 55 9.94 3.53 -14.36
CA PHE A 55 10.46 3.71 -15.71
C PHE A 55 9.77 4.87 -16.44
N ILE A 56 8.59 5.28 -16.01
CA ILE A 56 7.78 6.32 -16.67
C ILE A 56 8.31 7.71 -16.35
N LEU A 57 8.73 7.93 -15.09
CA LEU A 57 9.35 9.18 -14.65
C LEU A 57 10.87 9.24 -14.90
N ASN A 58 11.45 8.32 -15.68
CA ASN A 58 12.91 8.18 -15.88
C ASN A 58 13.71 7.91 -14.60
N LEU A 59 13.08 7.53 -13.51
CA LEU A 59 13.76 7.13 -12.30
C LEU A 59 14.32 5.71 -12.51
N LYS A 60 15.58 5.61 -12.82
CA LYS A 60 16.31 4.33 -12.99
C LYS A 60 16.53 3.64 -11.65
N GLU A 61 16.32 4.33 -10.54
CA GLU A 61 16.60 3.86 -9.19
C GLU A 61 15.30 3.76 -8.37
N PRO A 62 15.22 2.83 -7.41
CA PRO A 62 14.09 2.76 -6.51
C PRO A 62 13.96 4.04 -5.69
N GLU A 63 12.75 4.44 -5.37
CA GLU A 63 12.41 5.59 -4.53
C GLU A 63 11.46 5.15 -3.41
N PHE A 64 11.55 5.79 -2.26
CA PHE A 64 10.62 5.59 -1.14
C PHE A 64 9.24 6.15 -1.47
N TYR A 65 8.21 5.31 -1.38
CA TYR A 65 6.84 5.68 -1.75
C TYR A 65 5.81 5.49 -0.65
N GLY A 66 6.11 4.72 0.38
CA GLY A 66 5.11 4.50 1.40
C GLY A 66 5.60 3.67 2.57
N ILE A 67 4.67 3.41 3.47
CA ILE A 67 4.92 2.75 4.74
C ILE A 67 3.89 1.65 5.01
N VAL A 68 4.34 0.62 5.72
CA VAL A 68 3.48 -0.33 6.42
C VAL A 68 3.70 -0.12 7.91
N VAL A 69 2.65 0.23 8.63
CA VAL A 69 2.70 0.45 10.07
C VAL A 69 1.84 -0.56 10.80
N HIS A 70 2.21 -0.84 12.05
CA HIS A 70 1.50 -1.74 12.94
C HIS A 70 1.15 -1.03 14.23
N GLY A 71 0.03 -1.41 14.85
CA GLY A 71 -0.31 -0.91 16.18
C GLY A 71 0.67 -1.44 17.23
N ILE A 72 1.13 -0.59 18.14
CA ILE A 72 2.05 -0.98 19.22
C ILE A 72 1.32 -1.87 20.23
N GLN A 73 0.09 -1.51 20.61
CA GLN A 73 -0.73 -2.29 21.55
C GLN A 73 -1.45 -3.45 20.88
N ASP A 74 -1.80 -3.31 19.62
CA ASP A 74 -2.41 -4.34 18.77
C ASP A 74 -1.59 -4.56 17.50
N PRO A 75 -0.50 -5.33 17.60
CA PRO A 75 0.44 -5.52 16.50
C PRO A 75 -0.12 -6.23 15.27
N ASP A 76 -1.32 -6.79 15.36
CA ASP A 76 -2.02 -7.38 14.24
C ASP A 76 -2.81 -6.32 13.44
N SER A 77 -3.13 -5.18 14.04
CA SER A 77 -3.67 -4.01 13.34
C SER A 77 -2.62 -3.44 12.39
N ARG A 78 -3.03 -3.14 11.17
CA ARG A 78 -2.12 -2.71 10.11
C ARG A 78 -2.71 -1.59 9.28
N ILE A 79 -1.85 -0.63 8.93
CA ILE A 79 -2.18 0.39 7.93
C ILE A 79 -1.08 0.38 6.85
N ILE A 80 -1.51 0.36 5.59
CA ILE A 80 -0.66 0.49 4.42
C ILE A 80 -0.93 1.88 3.84
N ALA A 81 0.08 2.74 3.80
CA ALA A 81 -0.06 4.10 3.30
C ALA A 81 0.93 4.39 2.18
N ILE A 82 0.43 4.85 1.03
CA ILE A 82 1.23 5.18 -0.15
C ILE A 82 1.03 6.66 -0.50
N ARG A 83 2.14 7.40 -0.57
CA ARG A 83 2.13 8.81 -1.01
C ARG A 83 1.93 8.92 -2.52
N GLY A 84 1.63 10.12 -2.99
CA GLY A 84 1.66 10.45 -4.40
C GLY A 84 3.05 10.91 -4.85
N THR A 85 3.15 11.31 -6.12
CA THR A 85 4.33 11.95 -6.70
C THR A 85 4.18 13.47 -6.70
N GLU A 86 5.29 14.20 -6.79
CA GLU A 86 5.29 15.63 -7.07
C GLU A 86 5.18 15.81 -8.60
N GLY A 87 4.25 16.66 -9.09
CA GLY A 87 4.02 16.86 -10.53
C GLY A 87 3.03 15.84 -11.17
N ALA A 88 2.09 15.33 -10.39
CA ALA A 88 1.20 14.24 -10.79
C ALA A 88 0.35 14.47 -12.05
N ILE A 89 0.05 15.71 -12.44
CA ILE A 89 -0.95 15.99 -13.49
C ILE A 89 -0.42 15.63 -14.87
N GLU A 90 0.82 15.99 -15.18
CA GLU A 90 1.40 15.84 -16.52
C GLU A 90 1.58 14.36 -16.90
N TRP A 91 2.05 13.55 -15.97
CA TRP A 91 2.31 12.14 -16.25
C TRP A 91 1.05 11.25 -16.14
N ILE A 92 0.00 11.64 -15.39
CA ILE A 92 -1.25 10.86 -15.35
C ILE A 92 -1.90 10.81 -16.72
N ASP A 93 -1.87 11.90 -17.48
CA ASP A 93 -2.40 11.93 -18.84
C ASP A 93 -1.58 11.03 -19.79
N ASP A 94 -0.26 11.06 -19.71
CA ASP A 94 0.62 10.25 -20.53
C ASP A 94 0.60 8.76 -20.15
N ALA A 95 0.59 8.46 -18.86
CA ALA A 95 0.57 7.11 -18.32
C ALA A 95 -0.76 6.38 -18.55
N ALA A 96 -1.85 7.13 -18.73
CA ALA A 96 -3.20 6.61 -18.89
C ALA A 96 -3.58 6.27 -20.33
N ALA A 97 -2.74 6.60 -21.31
CA ALA A 97 -3.10 6.59 -22.74
C ALA A 97 -3.50 5.21 -23.29
N ILE A 98 -3.00 4.11 -22.74
CA ILE A 98 -3.28 2.76 -23.24
C ILE A 98 -3.81 1.87 -22.12
N PRO A 99 -5.09 1.46 -22.14
CA PRO A 99 -5.63 0.53 -21.18
C PRO A 99 -5.20 -0.90 -21.51
N ILE A 100 -4.68 -1.61 -20.51
CA ILE A 100 -4.31 -3.03 -20.60
C ILE A 100 -5.10 -3.87 -19.58
N PRO A 101 -5.26 -5.18 -19.78
CA PRO A 101 -5.74 -6.05 -18.71
C PRO A 101 -4.85 -5.90 -17.47
N PHE A 102 -5.44 -5.79 -16.28
CA PHE A 102 -4.67 -5.69 -15.04
C PHE A 102 -3.82 -6.94 -14.85
N ARG A 103 -2.48 -6.83 -14.88
CA ARG A 103 -1.56 -8.00 -14.91
C ARG A 103 -1.76 -8.95 -13.72
N GLN A 104 -2.02 -8.41 -12.54
CA GLN A 104 -2.19 -9.23 -11.34
C GLN A 104 -3.54 -9.94 -11.30
N VAL A 105 -4.56 -9.38 -11.98
CA VAL A 105 -5.92 -9.93 -12.06
C VAL A 105 -6.50 -9.64 -13.45
N PRO A 106 -6.12 -10.41 -14.50
CA PRO A 106 -6.55 -10.12 -15.88
C PRO A 106 -8.07 -10.08 -16.08
N SER A 107 -8.82 -10.81 -15.24
CA SER A 107 -10.29 -10.84 -15.24
C SER A 107 -10.93 -9.60 -14.59
N ALA A 108 -10.16 -8.74 -13.95
CA ALA A 108 -10.70 -7.54 -13.26
C ALA A 108 -10.97 -6.36 -14.20
N GLY A 109 -10.84 -6.54 -15.51
CA GLY A 109 -11.00 -5.47 -16.48
C GLY A 109 -9.66 -4.82 -16.86
N ARG A 110 -9.72 -3.62 -17.42
CA ARG A 110 -8.56 -2.91 -17.93
C ARG A 110 -8.19 -1.73 -17.02
N VAL A 111 -6.90 -1.49 -16.88
CA VAL A 111 -6.32 -0.40 -16.09
C VAL A 111 -5.34 0.40 -16.97
N ALA A 112 -5.03 1.61 -16.58
CA ALA A 112 -4.02 2.41 -17.27
C ALA A 112 -2.65 1.73 -17.17
N THR A 113 -1.95 1.60 -18.29
CA THR A 113 -0.64 0.92 -18.40
C THR A 113 0.36 1.47 -17.40
N GLY A 114 0.39 2.81 -17.22
CA GLY A 114 1.29 3.45 -16.27
C GLY A 114 1.07 2.98 -14.84
N PHE A 115 -0.18 2.95 -14.38
CA PHE A 115 -0.48 2.48 -13.02
C PHE A 115 -0.11 1.02 -12.82
N ASP A 116 -0.39 0.16 -13.80
CA ASP A 116 -0.04 -1.26 -13.74
C ASP A 116 1.47 -1.49 -13.73
N THR A 117 2.22 -0.71 -14.53
CA THR A 117 3.68 -0.79 -14.57
C THR A 117 4.29 -0.37 -13.24
N ILE A 118 3.87 0.78 -12.70
CA ILE A 118 4.33 1.27 -11.40
C ILE A 118 3.95 0.30 -10.29
N TYR A 119 2.70 -0.18 -10.28
CA TYR A 119 2.23 -1.14 -9.28
C TYR A 119 3.07 -2.42 -9.28
N SER A 120 3.43 -2.91 -10.46
CA SER A 120 4.26 -4.11 -10.62
C SER A 120 5.71 -3.91 -10.15
N SER A 121 6.16 -2.66 -10.00
CA SER A 121 7.49 -2.33 -9.50
C SER A 121 7.57 -2.21 -7.97
N LEU A 122 6.44 -2.19 -7.28
CA LEU A 122 6.40 -2.00 -5.82
C LEU A 122 7.22 -3.08 -5.10
N LYS A 123 8.03 -2.64 -4.14
CA LYS A 123 8.87 -3.49 -3.28
C LYS A 123 8.64 -3.16 -1.82
N VAL A 124 8.49 -4.20 -1.02
CA VAL A 124 8.39 -4.11 0.43
C VAL A 124 9.74 -4.41 1.04
N VAL A 125 10.25 -3.51 1.87
CA VAL A 125 11.51 -3.68 2.60
C VAL A 125 11.21 -3.64 4.08
N LYS A 126 11.49 -4.74 4.78
CA LYS A 126 11.23 -4.88 6.21
C LYS A 126 12.13 -3.94 7.01
N ARG A 127 11.54 -3.23 7.99
CA ARG A 127 12.29 -2.58 9.06
C ARG A 127 12.52 -3.58 10.19
N THR A 128 13.77 -3.87 10.50
CA THR A 128 14.14 -4.68 11.67
C THR A 128 14.04 -3.80 12.90
N LEU A 129 13.16 -4.14 13.82
CA LEU A 129 13.00 -3.40 15.07
C LEU A 129 14.17 -3.75 16.02
N PRO A 130 14.60 -2.82 16.92
CA PRO A 130 15.69 -3.08 17.87
C PRO A 130 15.51 -4.38 18.65
N ARG A 131 14.32 -4.63 19.16
CA ARG A 131 13.98 -5.87 19.88
C ARG A 131 14.09 -7.13 19.01
N GLU A 132 13.76 -7.05 17.73
CA GLU A 132 13.92 -8.17 16.79
C GLU A 132 15.40 -8.46 16.53
N ALA A 133 16.22 -7.41 16.40
CA ALA A 133 17.67 -7.54 16.25
C ALA A 133 18.33 -8.18 17.48
N GLU A 134 17.94 -7.75 18.68
CA GLU A 134 18.43 -8.33 19.96
C GLU A 134 18.06 -9.81 20.06
N LEU A 135 16.83 -10.19 19.74
CA LEU A 135 16.36 -11.57 19.80
C LEU A 135 17.09 -12.45 18.76
N ALA A 136 17.29 -11.93 17.55
CA ALA A 136 18.06 -12.63 16.52
C ALA A 136 19.52 -12.84 16.93
N ALA A 137 20.15 -11.84 17.54
CA ALA A 137 21.53 -11.93 18.05
C ALA A 137 21.66 -12.92 19.22
N ALA A 138 20.63 -13.07 20.04
CA ALA A 138 20.62 -13.98 21.19
C ALA A 138 20.30 -15.45 20.83
N THR A 139 19.82 -15.71 19.60
CA THR A 139 19.40 -17.04 19.18
C THR A 139 20.45 -17.69 18.28
N PRO A 140 21.21 -18.71 18.75
CA PRO A 140 22.18 -19.43 17.91
C PRO A 140 21.50 -20.09 16.71
N GLY A 141 21.98 -19.78 15.50
CA GLY A 141 21.41 -20.33 14.26
C GLY A 141 20.20 -19.57 13.72
N ALA A 142 19.84 -18.43 14.29
CA ALA A 142 18.83 -17.56 13.70
C ALA A 142 19.29 -17.12 12.30
N VAL A 143 18.50 -17.49 11.28
CA VAL A 143 18.72 -16.99 9.93
C VAL A 143 18.38 -15.50 9.96
N ALA A 144 19.30 -14.65 9.50
CA ALA A 144 19.06 -13.22 9.37
C ALA A 144 17.71 -13.02 8.64
N ALA A 145 16.80 -12.29 9.28
CA ALA A 145 15.47 -12.07 8.72
C ALA A 145 15.62 -11.44 7.33
N ARG A 146 14.93 -11.99 6.32
CA ARG A 146 14.94 -11.41 4.97
C ARG A 146 14.43 -9.98 5.05
N GLU A 147 15.24 -9.02 4.61
CA GLU A 147 14.87 -7.62 4.55
C GLU A 147 13.98 -7.29 3.34
N SER A 148 14.07 -8.10 2.29
CA SER A 148 13.30 -7.92 1.06
C SER A 148 12.53 -9.18 0.69
N PHE A 149 11.43 -8.99 0.00
CA PHE A 149 10.49 -10.03 -0.40
C PHE A 149 10.37 -10.11 -1.93
N SER A 150 9.76 -11.18 -2.43
CA SER A 150 9.60 -11.44 -3.86
C SER A 150 8.15 -11.73 -4.22
N GLY A 151 7.84 -11.66 -5.51
CA GLY A 151 6.49 -11.84 -6.02
C GLY A 151 5.73 -10.53 -6.17
N SER A 152 4.41 -10.62 -6.31
CA SER A 152 3.54 -9.45 -6.40
C SER A 152 3.50 -8.66 -5.10
N PHE A 153 2.97 -7.44 -5.14
CA PHE A 153 2.92 -6.59 -3.95
C PHE A 153 2.12 -7.25 -2.80
N ALA A 154 0.99 -7.89 -3.09
CA ALA A 154 0.23 -8.63 -2.08
C ALA A 154 1.02 -9.80 -1.49
N GLU A 155 1.79 -10.54 -2.30
CA GLU A 155 2.63 -11.64 -1.83
C GLU A 155 3.80 -11.17 -0.97
N GLN A 156 4.40 -10.03 -1.30
CA GLN A 156 5.45 -9.42 -0.50
C GLN A 156 4.94 -8.99 0.88
N LEU A 157 3.75 -8.38 0.94
CA LEU A 157 3.11 -8.02 2.19
C LEU A 157 2.75 -9.24 3.06
N ASP A 158 2.30 -10.34 2.45
CA ASP A 158 2.03 -11.61 3.13
C ASP A 158 3.31 -12.20 3.74
N GLN A 159 4.42 -12.18 3.00
CA GLN A 159 5.73 -12.59 3.49
C GLN A 159 6.23 -11.70 4.66
N LEU A 160 5.99 -10.39 4.58
CA LEU A 160 6.28 -9.47 5.69
C LEU A 160 5.49 -9.87 6.95
N ALA A 161 4.18 -10.10 6.82
CA ALA A 161 3.32 -10.50 7.94
C ALA A 161 3.81 -11.80 8.58
N SER A 162 4.07 -12.83 7.76
CA SER A 162 4.57 -14.14 8.22
C SER A 162 5.93 -14.02 8.91
N SER A 163 6.83 -13.17 8.40
CA SER A 163 8.15 -12.96 9.00
C SER A 163 8.06 -12.30 10.39
N ARG A 164 7.09 -11.40 10.60
CA ARG A 164 6.87 -10.77 11.91
C ARG A 164 6.25 -11.72 12.93
N GLU A 165 5.35 -12.60 12.50
CA GLU A 165 4.79 -13.65 13.37
C GLU A 165 5.86 -14.62 13.86
N ALA A 166 6.73 -15.07 12.96
CA ALA A 166 7.86 -15.92 13.31
C ALA A 166 8.80 -15.27 14.36
N THR A 167 9.08 -13.97 14.20
CA THR A 167 9.94 -13.23 15.15
C THR A 167 9.30 -13.08 16.53
N ARG A 168 7.97 -13.08 16.62
CA ARG A 168 7.25 -13.01 17.90
C ARG A 168 7.17 -14.36 18.65
N GLY A 169 7.76 -15.42 18.11
CA GLY A 169 7.67 -16.76 18.67
C GLY A 169 6.23 -17.33 18.60
N LEU A 170 5.39 -16.73 17.79
CA LEU A 170 4.07 -17.25 17.49
C LEU A 170 4.25 -18.34 16.45
N ALA A 171 4.40 -19.60 16.91
CA ALA A 171 4.38 -20.73 16.01
C ALA A 171 3.11 -20.68 15.14
N PRO A 172 3.18 -21.10 13.85
CA PRO A 172 1.98 -21.28 13.05
C PRO A 172 1.01 -22.09 13.91
N SER A 173 -0.22 -21.59 14.04
CA SER A 173 -1.22 -22.15 14.97
C SER A 173 -1.39 -23.65 14.76
N VAL A 174 -0.74 -24.44 15.60
CA VAL A 174 -0.88 -25.91 15.64
C VAL A 174 -2.27 -26.32 16.18
N THR A 175 -3.03 -25.36 16.70
CA THR A 175 -4.28 -25.61 17.41
C THR A 175 -5.55 -25.47 16.54
N GLY A 176 -5.43 -25.37 15.21
CA GLY A 176 -6.62 -25.36 14.31
C GLY A 176 -7.61 -24.21 14.52
N ARG A 177 -7.35 -23.27 15.42
CA ARG A 177 -8.06 -22.00 15.47
C ARG A 177 -7.47 -21.10 14.41
N GLU A 178 -8.13 -20.99 13.26
CA GLU A 178 -7.86 -19.92 12.32
C GLU A 178 -7.92 -18.58 13.09
N ARG A 179 -6.77 -17.91 13.19
CA ARG A 179 -6.76 -16.54 13.66
C ARG A 179 -7.61 -15.72 12.69
N GLN A 180 -8.65 -15.10 13.21
CA GLN A 180 -9.40 -14.12 12.43
C GLN A 180 -8.40 -13.06 11.96
N PRO A 181 -8.18 -12.90 10.63
CA PRO A 181 -7.29 -11.87 10.13
C PRO A 181 -7.81 -10.52 10.63
N ARG A 182 -6.93 -9.71 11.20
CA ARG A 182 -7.32 -8.40 11.67
C ARG A 182 -7.45 -7.44 10.51
N PRO A 183 -8.43 -6.53 10.57
CA PRO A 183 -8.73 -5.65 9.45
C PRO A 183 -7.52 -4.76 9.11
N THR A 184 -7.11 -4.82 7.86
CA THR A 184 -6.08 -3.95 7.31
C THR A 184 -6.75 -2.72 6.70
N VAL A 185 -6.26 -1.54 7.06
CA VAL A 185 -6.64 -0.28 6.41
C VAL A 185 -5.62 0.04 5.34
N VAL A 186 -6.10 0.43 4.17
CA VAL A 186 -5.28 0.83 3.03
C VAL A 186 -5.60 2.29 2.71
N THR A 187 -4.58 3.12 2.58
CA THR A 187 -4.77 4.55 2.30
C THR A 187 -3.73 5.08 1.32
N GLY A 188 -4.09 6.07 0.52
CA GLY A 188 -3.15 6.66 -0.43
C GLY A 188 -3.64 7.98 -1.01
N HIS A 189 -2.70 8.80 -1.46
CA HIS A 189 -2.97 10.09 -2.08
C HIS A 189 -2.52 10.10 -3.55
N SER A 190 -3.29 10.71 -4.44
CA SER A 190 -2.94 10.87 -5.86
C SER A 190 -2.56 9.54 -6.50
N LEU A 191 -1.35 9.40 -7.06
CA LEU A 191 -0.81 8.13 -7.57
C LEU A 191 -0.92 7.01 -6.53
N GLY A 192 -0.55 7.28 -5.27
CA GLY A 192 -0.67 6.30 -4.19
C GLY A 192 -2.11 5.81 -4.00
N GLY A 193 -3.11 6.65 -4.26
CA GLY A 193 -4.53 6.26 -4.27
C GLY A 193 -4.86 5.28 -5.40
N ALA A 194 -4.25 5.45 -6.59
CA ALA A 194 -4.38 4.48 -7.67
C ALA A 194 -3.73 3.13 -7.31
N LEU A 195 -2.49 3.16 -6.80
CA LEU A 195 -1.74 1.96 -6.44
C LEU A 195 -2.43 1.16 -5.32
N THR A 196 -2.97 1.84 -4.31
CA THR A 196 -3.73 1.19 -3.24
C THR A 196 -5.04 0.58 -3.75
N THR A 197 -5.69 1.20 -4.73
CA THR A 197 -6.88 0.63 -5.39
C THR A 197 -6.53 -0.65 -6.15
N LEU A 198 -5.40 -0.69 -6.87
CA LEU A 198 -4.89 -1.90 -7.53
C LEU A 198 -4.55 -3.00 -6.53
N PHE A 199 -3.92 -2.65 -5.40
CA PHE A 199 -3.63 -3.60 -4.35
C PHE A 199 -4.89 -4.25 -3.78
N VAL A 200 -5.91 -3.46 -3.49
CA VAL A 200 -7.18 -4.00 -2.99
C VAL A 200 -7.82 -4.96 -3.99
N MET A 201 -7.79 -4.64 -5.28
CA MET A 201 -8.28 -5.55 -6.33
C MET A 201 -7.44 -6.83 -6.41
N GLU A 202 -6.12 -6.76 -6.36
CA GLU A 202 -5.26 -7.95 -6.32
C GLU A 202 -5.56 -8.81 -5.09
N ASN A 203 -5.63 -8.19 -3.92
CA ASN A 203 -5.88 -8.89 -2.67
C ASN A 203 -7.26 -9.56 -2.64
N SER A 204 -8.26 -9.00 -3.33
CA SER A 204 -9.59 -9.59 -3.40
C SER A 204 -9.61 -10.99 -4.02
N THR A 205 -8.66 -11.28 -4.90
CA THR A 205 -8.50 -12.59 -5.53
C THR A 205 -7.54 -13.50 -4.78
N LYS A 206 -6.48 -12.94 -4.20
CA LYS A 206 -5.45 -13.70 -3.47
C LYS A 206 -5.82 -13.95 -2.01
N GLN A 207 -6.72 -13.14 -1.45
CA GLN A 207 -7.24 -13.24 -0.08
C GLN A 207 -6.13 -13.36 1.00
N LYS A 208 -5.04 -12.61 0.82
CA LYS A 208 -3.89 -12.62 1.73
C LYS A 208 -4.12 -11.79 2.99
N PHE A 209 -4.98 -10.78 2.88
CA PHE A 209 -5.31 -9.85 3.96
C PHE A 209 -6.82 -9.67 4.06
N ASP A 210 -7.31 -9.45 5.28
CA ASP A 210 -8.63 -8.90 5.52
C ASP A 210 -8.55 -7.36 5.33
N VAL A 211 -8.73 -6.89 4.10
CA VAL A 211 -8.81 -5.45 3.83
C VAL A 211 -10.22 -4.98 4.13
N ALA A 212 -10.40 -4.35 5.29
CA ALA A 212 -11.68 -3.82 5.71
C ALA A 212 -11.99 -2.45 5.10
N THR A 213 -10.95 -1.64 4.91
CA THR A 213 -11.12 -0.24 4.52
C THR A 213 -10.09 0.19 3.49
N LEU A 214 -10.57 0.86 2.43
CA LEU A 214 -9.75 1.68 1.54
C LEU A 214 -10.18 3.13 1.65
N CYS A 215 -9.25 4.03 2.00
CA CYS A 215 -9.48 5.46 2.04
C CYS A 215 -8.47 6.17 1.13
N THR A 216 -8.92 6.73 0.01
CA THR A 216 -8.05 7.43 -0.94
C THR A 216 -8.35 8.92 -0.99
N PHE A 217 -7.29 9.71 -1.16
CA PHE A 217 -7.35 11.17 -1.29
C PHE A 217 -6.89 11.56 -2.68
N ALA A 218 -7.69 12.34 -3.39
CA ALA A 218 -7.37 12.83 -4.74
C ALA A 218 -6.95 11.72 -5.73
N SER A 219 -7.43 10.48 -5.57
CA SER A 219 -7.07 9.37 -6.44
C SER A 219 -7.56 9.61 -7.87
N PRO A 220 -6.75 9.36 -8.92
CA PRO A 220 -7.21 9.38 -10.30
C PRO A 220 -8.17 8.21 -10.59
N ARG A 221 -8.68 8.14 -11.82
CA ARG A 221 -9.43 6.99 -12.32
C ARG A 221 -8.45 5.87 -12.67
N VAL A 222 -8.59 4.72 -12.04
CA VAL A 222 -7.61 3.62 -12.13
C VAL A 222 -7.87 2.72 -13.33
N GLY A 223 -9.13 2.41 -13.58
CA GLY A 223 -9.52 1.42 -14.58
C GLY A 223 -10.79 1.78 -15.35
N ASN A 224 -11.15 0.91 -16.28
CA ASN A 224 -12.34 1.04 -17.11
C ASN A 224 -13.64 0.73 -16.31
N LYS A 225 -14.77 0.81 -16.98
CA LYS A 225 -16.10 0.55 -16.38
C LYS A 225 -16.19 -0.86 -15.76
N GLU A 226 -15.59 -1.85 -16.40
CA GLU A 226 -15.61 -3.23 -15.89
C GLU A 226 -14.78 -3.35 -14.61
N PHE A 227 -13.58 -2.75 -14.57
CA PHE A 227 -12.78 -2.67 -13.35
C PHE A 227 -13.58 -2.00 -12.21
N ALA A 228 -14.19 -0.86 -12.49
CA ALA A 228 -14.98 -0.12 -11.50
C ALA A 228 -16.19 -0.93 -11.00
N ARG A 229 -16.87 -1.65 -11.91
CA ARG A 229 -18.00 -2.51 -11.57
C ARG A 229 -17.59 -3.64 -10.63
N LEU A 230 -16.49 -4.35 -10.95
CA LEU A 230 -15.98 -5.46 -10.14
C LEU A 230 -15.46 -4.96 -8.80
N PHE A 231 -14.74 -3.83 -8.80
CA PHE A 231 -14.28 -3.20 -7.57
C PHE A 231 -15.43 -2.84 -6.63
N GLY A 232 -16.53 -2.32 -7.18
CA GLY A 232 -17.73 -1.97 -6.42
C GLY A 232 -18.48 -3.16 -5.80
N LEU A 233 -18.12 -4.40 -6.16
CA LEU A 233 -18.68 -5.62 -5.56
C LEU A 233 -17.84 -6.14 -4.37
N LEU A 234 -16.69 -5.55 -4.11
CA LEU A 234 -15.82 -5.99 -3.01
C LEU A 234 -16.47 -5.67 -1.66
N PRO A 235 -16.41 -6.59 -0.69
CA PRO A 235 -17.00 -6.40 0.62
C PRO A 235 -16.10 -5.56 1.54
N ILE A 236 -15.81 -4.33 1.12
CA ILE A 236 -14.94 -3.38 1.83
C ILE A 236 -15.60 -2.03 1.97
N ASP A 237 -15.24 -1.29 3.00
CA ASP A 237 -15.54 0.13 3.09
C ASP A 237 -14.56 0.92 2.22
N SER A 238 -15.06 1.44 1.09
CA SER A 238 -14.21 2.20 0.15
C SER A 238 -14.64 3.66 0.08
N TRP A 239 -13.73 4.56 0.45
CA TRP A 239 -13.95 6.00 0.40
C TRP A 239 -12.93 6.68 -0.52
N ARG A 240 -13.45 7.44 -1.45
CA ARG A 240 -12.66 8.25 -2.38
C ARG A 240 -12.92 9.73 -2.12
N ILE A 241 -12.01 10.36 -1.38
CA ILE A 241 -12.11 11.75 -0.97
C ILE A 241 -11.52 12.63 -2.07
N VAL A 242 -12.32 13.55 -2.56
CA VAL A 242 -11.94 14.44 -3.67
C VAL A 242 -12.29 15.89 -3.36
N ASN A 243 -11.43 16.81 -3.77
CA ASN A 243 -11.76 18.22 -3.84
C ASN A 243 -12.40 18.50 -5.21
N THR A 244 -13.49 19.24 -5.25
CA THR A 244 -14.22 19.54 -6.49
C THR A 244 -13.40 20.34 -7.51
N LEU A 245 -12.43 21.12 -7.04
CA LEU A 245 -11.51 21.93 -7.87
C LEU A 245 -10.27 21.12 -8.33
N ASP A 246 -10.01 19.97 -7.74
CA ASP A 246 -8.87 19.12 -8.10
C ASP A 246 -9.14 18.40 -9.43
N LEU A 247 -8.19 18.49 -10.36
CA LEU A 247 -8.26 17.84 -11.66
C LEU A 247 -7.85 16.37 -11.62
N VAL A 248 -6.93 15.98 -10.73
CA VAL A 248 -6.39 14.62 -10.61
C VAL A 248 -7.51 13.56 -10.53
N PRO A 249 -8.54 13.70 -9.70
CA PRO A 249 -9.63 12.73 -9.63
C PRO A 249 -10.47 12.62 -10.93
N LYS A 250 -10.33 13.56 -11.85
CA LYS A 250 -11.04 13.56 -13.14
C LYS A 250 -10.22 12.91 -14.24
N LEU A 251 -8.94 12.68 -14.02
CA LEU A 251 -7.98 12.08 -14.96
C LEU A 251 -7.90 10.55 -14.79
N PRO A 252 -7.60 9.83 -15.85
CA PRO A 252 -7.77 10.26 -17.24
C PRO A 252 -9.25 10.54 -17.54
N PRO A 253 -9.58 11.38 -18.52
CA PRO A 253 -10.98 11.75 -18.82
C PRO A 253 -11.84 10.54 -19.15
N HIS A 254 -11.33 9.58 -19.89
CA HIS A 254 -11.94 8.27 -20.11
C HIS A 254 -10.86 7.23 -20.36
N ILE A 255 -10.99 6.05 -19.72
CA ILE A 255 -10.25 4.85 -20.12
C ILE A 255 -11.12 4.15 -21.17
N PRO A 256 -10.73 4.14 -22.47
CA PRO A 256 -11.56 3.58 -23.53
C PRO A 256 -11.86 2.11 -23.27
N VAL A 257 -13.08 1.70 -23.64
CA VAL A 257 -13.46 0.30 -23.77
C VAL A 257 -13.08 -0.09 -25.21
N LEU A 258 -11.94 -0.75 -25.35
CA LEU A 258 -11.56 -1.39 -26.61
C LEU A 258 -11.99 -2.86 -26.59
#